data_74b9a686e32041db63c5810814690f12
#
_entry.id   74b9a686e32041db63c5810814690f12
#
_cell.length_a   1.000
_cell.length_b   1.000
_cell.length_c   1.000
_cell.angle_alpha   90.00
_cell.angle_beta   90.00
_cell.angle_gamma   90.00
#
_symmetry.space_group_name_H-M   'P 1'
#
loop_
_entity.id
_entity.type
_entity.pdbx_description
1 polymer ?
#
loop_
_entity_poly.entity_id
_entity_poly.type
_entity_poly.pdbx_seq_one_letter_code
_entity_poly.pdbx_strand_id
1 'polypeptide(L)'
;MSARPLYGEAGATREGTLSLGVPGLAQGRDAREWTPDDLQIAGLVPMSTVDWPGKFTASLFLQGCPWACPYCHNSAIIDPRIPGVVAWGALEDLLARRRGLLDGVVFSGGEATRQIALGAAMARVRELGFGIGLHTAGPYPRRLEELLGAGLVDWVGIDVKATRGNYEAVAGRGGAGERAWESLGIVLAHPEVDHEVRLTVYPDGPGDGFEVAARAREMGARTFALQQARDLGTPDGFAATRPGWDDQVRSLARDIETLDFDRFIFRGDS
;
A
#
# COMPACT_ATOMS: atom_id res chain seq x y z
N MET A 1 55.45 -45.00 -13.84
CA MET A 1 55.53 -43.54 -13.63
C MET A 1 54.24 -43.13 -12.99
N SER A 2 54.35 -42.78 -11.71
CA SER A 2 53.23 -42.60 -10.77
C SER A 2 52.78 -41.16 -10.75
N ALA A 3 51.45 -40.90 -10.81
CA ALA A 3 50.86 -39.63 -10.50
C ALA A 3 49.91 -39.81 -9.33
N ARG A 4 50.20 -39.18 -8.20
CA ARG A 4 49.39 -39.09 -6.97
C ARG A 4 48.29 -38.07 -7.12
N PRO A 5 47.12 -38.28 -6.56
CA PRO A 5 46.13 -37.23 -6.35
C PRO A 5 46.35 -36.53 -5.00
N LEU A 6 46.30 -35.20 -5.01
CA LEU A 6 46.27 -34.37 -3.82
C LEU A 6 44.79 -34.11 -3.43
N TYR A 7 44.34 -34.69 -2.32
CA TYR A 7 43.17 -34.25 -1.60
C TYR A 7 43.63 -33.46 -0.37
N GLY A 8 43.34 -32.16 -0.37
CA GLY A 8 43.43 -31.31 0.84
C GLY A 8 42.12 -31.33 1.61
N GLU A 9 42.26 -31.50 2.91
CA GLU A 9 41.15 -31.57 3.85
C GLU A 9 40.37 -30.25 3.93
N ALA A 10 39.05 -30.34 3.93
CA ALA A 10 38.14 -29.24 4.11
C ALA A 10 38.06 -28.85 5.59
N GLY A 11 38.58 -27.69 5.93
CA GLY A 11 38.33 -27.03 7.19
C GLY A 11 36.90 -26.50 7.27
N ALA A 12 36.22 -26.86 8.35
CA ALA A 12 34.89 -26.32 8.71
C ALA A 12 34.98 -24.81 8.87
N THR A 13 34.27 -24.07 8.04
CA THR A 13 34.02 -22.63 8.20
C THR A 13 32.63 -22.38 8.74
N ARG A 14 32.65 -21.67 9.85
CA ARG A 14 31.54 -21.07 10.59
C ARG A 14 30.43 -20.53 9.72
N GLU A 15 29.20 -20.84 10.11
CA GLU A 15 27.99 -20.14 9.69
C GLU A 15 28.13 -18.65 9.99
N GLY A 16 28.33 -17.87 8.95
CA GLY A 16 28.24 -16.41 8.98
C GLY A 16 26.84 -16.03 8.56
N THR A 17 26.01 -15.66 9.51
CA THR A 17 24.74 -14.97 9.27
C THR A 17 25.06 -13.65 8.56
N LEU A 18 24.75 -13.56 7.27
CA LEU A 18 24.81 -12.30 6.53
C LEU A 18 23.62 -11.44 6.98
N SER A 19 23.87 -10.55 7.93
CA SER A 19 22.97 -9.44 8.24
C SER A 19 23.05 -8.44 7.08
N LEU A 20 22.05 -8.46 6.21
CA LEU A 20 21.85 -7.40 5.21
C LEU A 20 21.25 -6.20 5.96
N GLY A 21 22.11 -5.39 6.58
CA GLY A 21 21.72 -4.08 7.08
C GLY A 21 21.27 -3.20 5.91
N VAL A 22 20.01 -2.83 5.87
CA VAL A 22 19.48 -1.85 4.92
C VAL A 22 20.11 -0.49 5.25
N PRO A 23 20.96 0.10 4.39
CA PRO A 23 21.55 1.40 4.66
C PRO A 23 20.47 2.49 4.55
N GLY A 24 20.25 3.25 5.62
CA GLY A 24 19.44 4.46 5.55
C GLY A 24 18.31 4.61 6.55
N LEU A 25 17.94 3.57 7.31
CA LEU A 25 16.98 3.74 8.41
C LEU A 25 17.66 4.47 9.57
N ALA A 26 17.17 5.66 9.89
CA ALA A 26 17.75 6.56 10.89
C ALA A 26 18.13 5.82 12.19
N GLN A 27 19.41 5.77 12.51
CA GLN A 27 19.94 5.28 13.80
C GLN A 27 19.69 6.35 14.86
N GLY A 28 18.48 6.34 15.43
CA GLY A 28 18.14 7.04 16.67
C GLY A 28 18.61 6.22 17.88
N ARG A 29 19.05 6.88 18.92
CA ARG A 29 19.49 6.27 20.21
C ARG A 29 18.44 5.31 20.74
N ASP A 30 18.83 4.06 21.06
CA ASP A 30 18.06 2.85 21.35
C ASP A 30 17.52 2.17 20.08
N ALA A 31 18.43 1.64 19.26
CA ALA A 31 18.07 0.87 18.07
C ALA A 31 17.59 -0.53 18.47
N ARG A 32 16.33 -0.65 18.92
CA ARG A 32 15.62 -1.91 18.87
C ARG A 32 15.56 -2.33 17.40
N GLU A 33 16.06 -3.51 17.11
CA GLU A 33 15.88 -4.12 15.78
C GLU A 33 14.39 -4.49 15.62
N TRP A 34 13.72 -3.88 14.64
CA TRP A 34 12.33 -4.18 14.34
C TRP A 34 12.26 -5.43 13.48
N THR A 35 11.38 -6.35 13.85
CA THR A 35 11.15 -7.61 13.16
C THR A 35 9.74 -7.66 12.58
N PRO A 36 9.45 -8.57 11.65
CA PRO A 36 8.08 -8.75 11.15
C PRO A 36 7.04 -9.06 12.23
N ASP A 37 7.44 -9.70 13.33
CA ASP A 37 6.56 -10.02 14.47
C ASP A 37 6.09 -8.77 15.25
N ASP A 38 6.73 -7.63 15.04
CA ASP A 38 6.32 -6.36 15.63
C ASP A 38 5.15 -5.68 14.85
N LEU A 39 4.76 -6.21 13.68
CA LEU A 39 3.61 -5.71 12.95
C LEU A 39 2.31 -5.99 13.72
N GLN A 40 1.49 -4.96 13.80
CA GLN A 40 0.13 -5.07 14.32
C GLN A 40 -0.79 -5.37 13.14
N ILE A 41 -1.10 -6.65 12.92
CA ILE A 41 -1.91 -7.13 11.80
C ILE A 41 -3.34 -7.32 12.27
N ALA A 42 -4.26 -6.52 11.74
CA ALA A 42 -5.70 -6.58 12.05
C ALA A 42 -6.42 -7.68 11.27
N GLY A 43 -5.91 -8.03 10.08
CA GLY A 43 -6.52 -9.07 9.26
C GLY A 43 -5.61 -9.58 8.15
N LEU A 44 -5.90 -10.80 7.70
CA LEU A 44 -5.22 -11.46 6.60
C LEU A 44 -6.26 -12.05 5.65
N VAL A 45 -6.28 -11.59 4.40
CA VAL A 45 -7.02 -12.20 3.31
C VAL A 45 -6.08 -13.15 2.57
N PRO A 46 -6.35 -14.46 2.58
CA PRO A 46 -5.40 -15.46 2.10
C PRO A 46 -5.24 -15.49 0.58
N MET A 47 -6.17 -14.88 -0.17
CA MET A 47 -6.08 -14.70 -1.62
C MET A 47 -7.01 -13.56 -2.07
N SER A 48 -6.45 -12.64 -2.82
CA SER A 48 -7.15 -11.54 -3.47
C SER A 48 -6.75 -11.45 -4.93
N THR A 49 -7.70 -11.07 -5.77
CA THR A 49 -7.51 -10.82 -7.22
C THR A 49 -7.74 -9.35 -7.58
N VAL A 50 -8.06 -8.52 -6.56
CA VAL A 50 -8.46 -7.11 -6.76
C VAL A 50 -7.48 -6.12 -6.15
N ASP A 51 -6.68 -6.56 -5.16
CA ASP A 51 -5.79 -5.65 -4.43
C ASP A 51 -4.54 -5.26 -5.23
N TRP A 52 -4.11 -6.11 -6.16
CA TRP A 52 -3.04 -5.82 -7.11
C TRP A 52 -3.48 -6.29 -8.51
N PRO A 53 -3.73 -5.37 -9.45
CA PRO A 53 -4.25 -5.72 -10.77
C PRO A 53 -3.40 -6.76 -11.49
N GLY A 54 -4.05 -7.85 -11.92
CA GLY A 54 -3.40 -8.93 -12.67
C GLY A 54 -2.55 -9.90 -11.84
N LYS A 55 -2.62 -9.81 -10.49
CA LYS A 55 -1.87 -10.67 -9.58
C LYS A 55 -2.80 -11.40 -8.61
N PHE A 56 -2.41 -12.61 -8.22
CA PHE A 56 -2.97 -13.33 -7.08
C PHE A 56 -2.14 -13.00 -5.84
N THR A 57 -2.74 -12.35 -4.86
CA THR A 57 -1.99 -11.86 -3.69
C THR A 57 -2.63 -12.29 -2.38
N ALA A 58 -1.84 -12.44 -1.32
CA ALA A 58 -2.34 -12.34 0.03
C ALA A 58 -2.39 -10.86 0.43
N SER A 59 -3.43 -10.43 1.16
CA SER A 59 -3.54 -9.03 1.61
C SER A 59 -3.52 -8.95 3.13
N LEU A 60 -2.56 -8.19 3.66
CA LEU A 60 -2.44 -7.87 5.07
C LEU A 60 -3.09 -6.52 5.37
N PHE A 61 -3.99 -6.52 6.35
CA PHE A 61 -4.62 -5.30 6.85
C PHE A 61 -3.95 -4.90 8.16
N LEU A 62 -3.16 -3.82 8.13
CA LEU A 62 -2.39 -3.36 9.27
C LEU A 62 -3.20 -2.40 10.15
N GLN A 63 -3.06 -2.52 11.46
CA GLN A 63 -3.79 -1.74 12.44
C GLN A 63 -3.32 -0.29 12.51
N GLY A 64 -4.27 0.64 12.55
CA GLY A 64 -4.06 2.07 12.81
C GLY A 64 -3.95 2.91 11.56
N CYS A 65 -4.62 4.07 11.57
CA CYS A 65 -4.56 5.10 10.52
C CYS A 65 -4.49 6.50 11.19
N PRO A 66 -3.70 7.45 10.65
CA PRO A 66 -3.68 8.81 11.15
C PRO A 66 -4.84 9.67 10.65
N TRP A 67 -5.63 9.17 9.70
CA TRP A 67 -6.75 9.85 9.06
C TRP A 67 -8.09 9.20 9.42
N ALA A 68 -9.17 9.98 9.33
CA ALA A 68 -10.52 9.59 9.70
C ALA A 68 -11.50 9.90 8.56
N CYS A 69 -11.27 9.26 7.40
CA CYS A 69 -12.10 9.49 6.20
C CYS A 69 -13.53 9.00 6.44
N PRO A 70 -14.58 9.77 6.07
CA PRO A 70 -15.97 9.41 6.34
C PRO A 70 -16.41 8.13 5.61
N TYR A 71 -15.82 7.81 4.48
CA TYR A 71 -16.10 6.60 3.70
C TYR A 71 -15.12 5.45 3.95
N CYS A 72 -14.42 5.45 5.09
CA CYS A 72 -13.39 4.44 5.36
C CYS A 72 -14.01 3.04 5.52
N HIS A 73 -13.74 2.14 4.56
CA HIS A 73 -14.19 0.73 4.61
C HIS A 73 -13.54 -0.08 5.74
N ASN A 74 -12.43 0.41 6.27
CA ASN A 74 -11.66 -0.20 7.33
C ASN A 74 -11.83 0.55 8.66
N SER A 75 -13.00 1.13 8.92
CA SER A 75 -13.25 1.98 10.09
C SER A 75 -12.95 1.28 11.42
N ALA A 76 -13.16 -0.03 11.49
CA ALA A 76 -12.90 -0.85 12.68
C ALA A 76 -11.42 -0.97 13.05
N ILE A 77 -10.50 -0.69 12.12
CA ILE A 77 -9.06 -0.88 12.33
C ILE A 77 -8.26 0.42 12.30
N ILE A 78 -8.91 1.58 12.37
CA ILE A 78 -8.22 2.89 12.36
C ILE A 78 -7.61 3.26 13.71
N ASP A 79 -8.11 2.73 14.83
CA ASP A 79 -7.56 3.06 16.16
C ASP A 79 -6.21 2.37 16.38
N PRO A 80 -5.10 3.13 16.46
CA PRO A 80 -3.75 2.56 16.60
C PRO A 80 -3.46 1.96 17.98
N ARG A 81 -4.37 2.13 18.96
CA ARG A 81 -4.23 1.59 20.32
C ARG A 81 -4.74 0.15 20.41
N ILE A 82 -5.56 -0.27 19.45
CA ILE A 82 -6.05 -1.65 19.38
C ILE A 82 -4.91 -2.51 18.83
N PRO A 83 -4.53 -3.59 19.52
CA PRO A 83 -3.49 -4.49 19.03
C PRO A 83 -3.95 -5.27 17.80
N GLY A 84 -3.01 -5.70 16.97
CA GLY A 84 -3.26 -6.67 15.91
C GLY A 84 -3.68 -8.03 16.48
N VAL A 85 -4.50 -8.75 15.73
CA VAL A 85 -5.07 -10.06 16.14
C VAL A 85 -4.50 -11.23 15.33
N VAL A 86 -3.72 -10.95 14.29
CA VAL A 86 -3.08 -11.96 13.44
C VAL A 86 -1.58 -11.96 13.70
N ALA A 87 -1.01 -13.12 14.00
CA ALA A 87 0.43 -13.27 14.17
C ALA A 87 1.13 -13.33 12.79
N TRP A 88 2.34 -12.78 12.69
CA TRP A 88 3.15 -12.82 11.47
C TRP A 88 3.34 -14.24 10.92
N GLY A 89 3.59 -15.23 11.79
CA GLY A 89 3.75 -16.63 11.41
C GLY A 89 2.57 -17.19 10.59
N ALA A 90 1.35 -16.68 10.78
CA ALA A 90 0.20 -17.09 9.97
C ALA A 90 0.37 -16.72 8.48
N LEU A 91 0.99 -15.57 8.18
CA LEU A 91 1.36 -15.22 6.81
C LEU A 91 2.45 -16.13 6.27
N GLU A 92 3.53 -16.37 7.02
CA GLU A 92 4.61 -17.25 6.55
C GLU A 92 4.11 -18.67 6.25
N ASP A 93 3.27 -19.22 7.11
CA ASP A 93 2.62 -20.51 6.91
C ASP A 93 1.73 -20.52 5.65
N LEU A 94 0.99 -19.44 5.41
CA LEU A 94 0.19 -19.28 4.20
C LEU A 94 1.08 -19.27 2.95
N LEU A 95 2.13 -18.44 2.95
CA LEU A 95 3.04 -18.28 1.82
C LEU A 95 3.77 -19.59 1.51
N ALA A 96 4.20 -20.33 2.54
CA ALA A 96 4.83 -21.64 2.35
C ALA A 96 3.92 -22.63 1.63
N ARG A 97 2.61 -22.66 1.98
CA ARG A 97 1.61 -23.53 1.34
C ARG A 97 1.15 -23.05 -0.04
N ARG A 98 1.40 -21.78 -0.41
CA ARG A 98 0.88 -21.15 -1.63
C ARG A 98 1.97 -20.77 -2.63
N ARG A 99 3.18 -21.33 -2.50
CA ARG A 99 4.26 -21.15 -3.48
C ARG A 99 3.80 -21.58 -4.87
N GLY A 100 4.05 -20.72 -5.87
CA GLY A 100 3.64 -20.94 -7.26
C GLY A 100 2.14 -20.68 -7.52
N LEU A 101 1.35 -20.32 -6.50
CA LEU A 101 -0.05 -19.91 -6.65
C LEU A 101 -0.23 -18.43 -6.41
N LEU A 102 0.42 -17.87 -5.37
CA LEU A 102 0.43 -16.44 -5.11
C LEU A 102 1.62 -15.78 -5.78
N ASP A 103 1.38 -14.62 -6.38
CA ASP A 103 2.42 -13.75 -6.97
C ASP A 103 3.07 -12.87 -5.91
N GLY A 104 2.32 -12.47 -4.88
CA GLY A 104 2.83 -11.49 -3.92
C GLY A 104 1.96 -11.29 -2.69
N VAL A 105 2.39 -10.33 -1.88
CA VAL A 105 1.68 -9.85 -0.67
C VAL A 105 1.41 -8.37 -0.83
N VAL A 106 0.17 -7.96 -0.56
CA VAL A 106 -0.22 -6.54 -0.49
C VAL A 106 -0.30 -6.12 0.97
N PHE A 107 0.49 -5.13 1.35
CA PHE A 107 0.40 -4.46 2.64
C PHE A 107 -0.59 -3.30 2.54
N SER A 108 -1.67 -3.39 3.29
CA SER A 108 -2.82 -2.48 3.29
C SER A 108 -3.30 -2.21 4.73
N GLY A 109 -4.56 -1.89 4.93
CA GLY A 109 -5.20 -1.82 6.25
C GLY A 109 -5.75 -0.45 6.56
N GLY A 110 -5.42 0.07 7.76
CA GLY A 110 -5.60 1.46 8.08
C GLY A 110 -4.61 2.29 7.25
N GLU A 111 -3.34 2.35 7.70
CA GLU A 111 -2.23 2.92 6.93
C GLU A 111 -0.95 2.12 7.20
N ALA A 112 -0.50 1.37 6.20
CA ALA A 112 0.62 0.46 6.34
C ALA A 112 1.93 1.19 6.67
N THR A 113 2.19 2.33 6.03
CA THR A 113 3.43 3.11 6.21
C THR A 113 3.56 3.71 7.63
N ARG A 114 2.49 3.67 8.45
CA ARG A 114 2.53 4.05 9.85
C ARG A 114 3.42 3.14 10.68
N GLN A 115 3.51 1.86 10.35
CA GLN A 115 4.18 0.85 11.18
C GLN A 115 5.67 0.77 10.90
N ILE A 116 6.51 0.89 11.94
CA ILE A 116 7.97 0.95 11.80
C ILE A 116 8.52 -0.40 11.30
N ALA A 117 7.93 -1.51 11.71
CA ALA A 117 8.33 -2.86 11.31
C ALA A 117 8.01 -3.19 9.83
N LEU A 118 7.30 -2.31 9.09
CA LEU A 118 6.87 -2.58 7.72
C LEU A 118 8.03 -2.93 6.79
N GLY A 119 9.15 -2.20 6.87
CA GLY A 119 10.32 -2.48 6.03
C GLY A 119 10.92 -3.87 6.28
N ALA A 120 11.04 -4.28 7.55
CA ALA A 120 11.52 -5.63 7.91
C ALA A 120 10.57 -6.73 7.39
N ALA A 121 9.26 -6.51 7.48
CA ALA A 121 8.26 -7.43 6.98
C ALA A 121 8.29 -7.56 5.44
N MET A 122 8.43 -6.44 4.73
CA MET A 122 8.58 -6.45 3.27
C MET A 122 9.86 -7.17 2.84
N ALA A 123 10.99 -6.91 3.51
CA ALA A 123 12.24 -7.62 3.24
C ALA A 123 12.06 -9.14 3.42
N ARG A 124 11.37 -9.54 4.48
CA ARG A 124 11.11 -10.97 4.75
C ARG A 124 10.22 -11.61 3.67
N VAL A 125 9.18 -10.93 3.19
CA VAL A 125 8.34 -11.41 2.08
C VAL A 125 9.17 -11.58 0.80
N ARG A 126 10.07 -10.66 0.52
CA ARG A 126 10.98 -10.74 -0.63
C ARG A 126 11.95 -11.91 -0.53
N GLU A 127 12.53 -12.17 0.65
CA GLU A 127 13.35 -13.34 0.92
C GLU A 127 12.60 -14.65 0.67
N LEU A 128 11.30 -14.68 0.96
CA LEU A 128 10.43 -15.82 0.69
C LEU A 128 10.10 -15.99 -0.80
N GLY A 129 10.51 -15.04 -1.65
CA GLY A 129 10.37 -15.09 -3.12
C GLY A 129 9.04 -14.57 -3.64
N PHE A 130 8.35 -13.68 -2.90
CA PHE A 130 7.09 -13.09 -3.31
C PHE A 130 7.25 -11.60 -3.65
N GLY A 131 6.43 -11.12 -4.59
CA GLY A 131 6.32 -9.70 -4.91
C GLY A 131 5.63 -8.92 -3.78
N ILE A 132 5.85 -7.60 -3.76
CA ILE A 132 5.35 -6.71 -2.71
C ILE A 132 4.55 -5.57 -3.30
N GLY A 133 3.25 -5.55 -2.98
CA GLY A 133 2.34 -4.44 -3.21
C GLY A 133 2.13 -3.62 -1.94
N LEU A 134 1.94 -2.32 -2.10
CA LEU A 134 1.65 -1.40 -1.01
C LEU A 134 0.39 -0.59 -1.33
N HIS A 135 -0.60 -0.59 -0.44
CA HIS A 135 -1.67 0.38 -0.43
C HIS A 135 -1.38 1.46 0.60
N THR A 136 -1.41 2.72 0.18
CA THR A 136 -1.21 3.85 1.07
C THR A 136 -2.03 5.06 0.64
N ALA A 137 -2.42 5.88 1.61
CA ALA A 137 -2.96 7.20 1.37
C ALA A 137 -1.89 8.30 1.43
N GLY A 138 -0.63 7.94 1.67
CA GLY A 138 0.53 8.83 1.63
C GLY A 138 0.71 9.78 2.84
N PRO A 139 0.30 9.43 4.07
CA PRO A 139 0.47 10.33 5.21
C PRO A 139 1.91 10.47 5.71
N TYR A 140 2.82 9.59 5.24
CA TYR A 140 4.22 9.53 5.66
C TYR A 140 5.19 9.52 4.47
N PRO A 141 5.36 10.66 3.75
CA PRO A 141 6.17 10.74 2.52
C PRO A 141 7.59 10.19 2.70
N ARG A 142 8.28 10.59 3.77
CA ARG A 142 9.66 10.15 4.04
C ARG A 142 9.78 8.63 4.19
N ARG A 143 8.82 7.99 4.85
CA ARG A 143 8.83 6.54 4.99
C ARG A 143 8.53 5.83 3.67
N LEU A 144 7.64 6.38 2.87
CA LEU A 144 7.35 5.89 1.54
C LEU A 144 8.62 5.94 0.67
N GLU A 145 9.32 7.07 0.67
CA GLU A 145 10.61 7.25 -0.02
C GLU A 145 11.64 6.22 0.44
N GLU A 146 11.78 5.99 1.75
CA GLU A 146 12.70 5.00 2.31
C GLU A 146 12.38 3.57 1.81
N LEU A 147 11.11 3.19 1.73
CA LEU A 147 10.69 1.87 1.27
C LEU A 147 10.92 1.67 -0.23
N LEU A 148 10.60 2.68 -1.03
CA LEU A 148 10.82 2.67 -2.48
C LEU A 148 12.31 2.69 -2.81
N GLY A 149 13.07 3.60 -2.21
CA GLY A 149 14.53 3.71 -2.39
C GLY A 149 15.30 2.47 -1.95
N ALA A 150 14.76 1.69 -1.01
CA ALA A 150 15.32 0.39 -0.62
C ALA A 150 14.94 -0.76 -1.58
N GLY A 151 14.16 -0.50 -2.63
CA GLY A 151 13.70 -1.52 -3.58
C GLY A 151 12.77 -2.57 -2.98
N LEU A 152 12.04 -2.21 -1.92
CA LEU A 152 11.18 -3.15 -1.20
C LEU A 152 9.77 -3.25 -1.78
N VAL A 153 9.38 -2.39 -2.71
CA VAL A 153 8.02 -2.32 -3.25
C VAL A 153 8.05 -2.49 -4.77
N ASP A 154 7.20 -3.38 -5.30
CA ASP A 154 7.08 -3.62 -6.73
C ASP A 154 5.88 -2.86 -7.33
N TRP A 155 4.88 -2.56 -6.52
CA TRP A 155 3.67 -1.88 -6.96
C TRP A 155 3.04 -1.07 -5.82
N VAL A 156 2.52 0.11 -6.16
CA VAL A 156 1.83 1.01 -5.21
C VAL A 156 0.42 1.34 -5.70
N GLY A 157 -0.59 1.04 -4.88
CA GLY A 157 -1.91 1.67 -4.97
C GLY A 157 -1.95 2.88 -4.04
N ILE A 158 -1.88 4.09 -4.61
CA ILE A 158 -1.92 5.32 -3.83
C ILE A 158 -3.27 6.02 -3.91
N ASP A 159 -3.88 6.28 -2.76
CA ASP A 159 -5.14 7.00 -2.66
C ASP A 159 -4.90 8.51 -2.59
N VAL A 160 -5.31 9.24 -3.62
CA VAL A 160 -5.39 10.72 -3.60
C VAL A 160 -6.86 11.11 -3.49
N LYS A 161 -7.24 11.70 -2.36
CA LYS A 161 -8.64 11.76 -1.94
C LYS A 161 -9.35 13.08 -2.28
N ALA A 162 -8.58 14.14 -2.55
CA ALA A 162 -9.08 15.47 -2.90
C ALA A 162 -7.94 16.35 -3.43
N THR A 163 -8.27 17.54 -3.93
CA THR A 163 -7.29 18.62 -4.12
C THR A 163 -6.69 19.03 -2.77
N ARG A 164 -5.51 19.69 -2.78
CA ARG A 164 -4.85 20.10 -1.52
C ARG A 164 -5.76 20.90 -0.59
N GLY A 165 -6.54 21.83 -1.16
CA GLY A 165 -7.42 22.71 -0.38
C GLY A 165 -8.59 22.00 0.28
N ASN A 166 -9.09 20.92 -0.33
CA ASN A 166 -10.24 20.16 0.14
C ASN A 166 -9.86 18.94 0.99
N TYR A 167 -8.58 18.61 1.03
CA TYR A 167 -8.10 17.34 1.60
C TYR A 167 -8.40 17.20 3.10
N GLU A 168 -8.31 18.29 3.86
CA GLU A 168 -8.57 18.28 5.30
C GLU A 168 -10.02 17.87 5.62
N ALA A 169 -10.98 18.31 4.80
CA ALA A 169 -12.38 17.94 4.95
C ALA A 169 -12.61 16.43 4.75
N VAL A 170 -11.79 15.77 3.92
CA VAL A 170 -11.87 14.32 3.64
C VAL A 170 -11.07 13.50 4.64
N ALA A 171 -9.85 13.93 4.96
CA ALA A 171 -8.94 13.16 5.82
C ALA A 171 -9.13 13.43 7.32
N GLY A 172 -9.88 14.49 7.68
CA GLY A 172 -10.06 14.91 9.06
C GLY A 172 -8.75 15.39 9.73
N ARG A 173 -7.76 15.84 8.95
CA ARG A 173 -6.43 16.19 9.46
C ARG A 173 -5.77 17.31 8.66
N GLY A 174 -5.36 18.36 9.37
CA GLY A 174 -4.58 19.46 8.77
C GLY A 174 -3.25 18.97 8.18
N GLY A 175 -2.87 19.53 7.03
CA GLY A 175 -1.64 19.17 6.31
C GLY A 175 -1.69 17.78 5.64
N ALA A 176 -2.85 17.15 5.54
CA ALA A 176 -3.00 15.85 4.89
C ALA A 176 -2.80 15.97 3.37
N GLY A 177 -3.29 17.05 2.77
CA GLY A 177 -3.17 17.29 1.33
C GLY A 177 -1.73 17.43 0.88
N GLU A 178 -0.93 18.20 1.59
CA GLU A 178 0.50 18.37 1.29
C GLU A 178 1.22 17.03 1.28
N ARG A 179 0.99 16.21 2.31
CA ARG A 179 1.64 14.89 2.43
C ARG A 179 1.19 13.90 1.36
N ALA A 180 -0.11 13.84 1.06
CA ALA A 180 -0.62 12.93 0.03
C ALA A 180 -0.07 13.27 -1.35
N TRP A 181 -0.08 14.56 -1.72
CA TRP A 181 0.42 15.01 -3.00
C TRP A 181 1.96 14.94 -3.11
N GLU A 182 2.69 15.13 -1.99
CA GLU A 182 4.13 14.86 -1.90
C GLU A 182 4.40 13.36 -2.11
N SER A 183 3.65 12.50 -1.44
CA SER A 183 3.77 11.04 -1.59
C SER A 183 3.46 10.57 -3.01
N LEU A 184 2.47 11.16 -3.70
CA LEU A 184 2.24 10.90 -5.12
C LEU A 184 3.48 11.27 -5.94
N GLY A 185 4.07 12.45 -5.71
CA GLY A 185 5.30 12.88 -6.39
C GLY A 185 6.45 11.89 -6.19
N ILE A 186 6.60 11.37 -4.97
CA ILE A 186 7.60 10.34 -4.65
C ILE A 186 7.34 9.05 -5.44
N VAL A 187 6.11 8.53 -5.45
CA VAL A 187 5.78 7.32 -6.23
C VAL A 187 6.10 7.52 -7.72
N LEU A 188 5.74 8.66 -8.28
CA LEU A 188 5.97 8.95 -9.70
C LEU A 188 7.44 9.19 -10.05
N ALA A 189 8.29 9.51 -9.06
CA ALA A 189 9.74 9.61 -9.23
C ALA A 189 10.46 8.26 -9.26
N HIS A 190 9.74 7.15 -8.97
CA HIS A 190 10.25 5.78 -9.01
C HIS A 190 9.64 5.00 -10.20
N PRO A 191 10.13 5.20 -11.45
CA PRO A 191 9.54 4.59 -12.65
C PRO A 191 9.67 3.07 -12.70
N GLU A 192 10.57 2.48 -11.89
CA GLU A 192 10.74 1.04 -11.71
C GLU A 192 9.59 0.39 -10.89
N VAL A 193 8.80 1.20 -10.16
CA VAL A 193 7.67 0.76 -9.37
C VAL A 193 6.38 1.04 -10.12
N ASP A 194 5.61 -0.01 -10.41
CA ASP A 194 4.29 0.18 -11.01
C ASP A 194 3.31 0.81 -10.02
N HIS A 195 2.35 1.57 -10.54
CA HIS A 195 1.41 2.28 -9.67
C HIS A 195 -0.01 2.37 -10.23
N GLU A 196 -0.94 2.56 -9.31
CA GLU A 196 -2.32 2.95 -9.58
C GLU A 196 -2.69 4.11 -8.64
N VAL A 197 -2.98 5.28 -9.20
CA VAL A 197 -3.55 6.41 -8.44
C VAL A 197 -5.04 6.16 -8.30
N ARG A 198 -5.57 6.23 -7.08
CA ARG A 198 -6.98 5.95 -6.76
C ARG A 198 -7.66 7.18 -6.20
N LEU A 199 -8.85 7.45 -6.70
CA LEU A 199 -9.76 8.44 -6.12
C LEU A 199 -11.07 7.75 -5.77
N THR A 200 -11.47 7.82 -4.51
CA THR A 200 -12.80 7.37 -4.06
C THR A 200 -13.72 8.56 -3.90
N VAL A 201 -14.85 8.54 -4.62
CA VAL A 201 -15.88 9.58 -4.57
C VAL A 201 -17.12 9.10 -3.81
N TYR A 202 -17.81 10.04 -3.16
CA TYR A 202 -19.02 9.79 -2.36
C TYR A 202 -19.95 11.02 -2.42
N PRO A 203 -21.26 10.87 -2.11
CA PRO A 203 -22.26 11.92 -2.34
C PRO A 203 -21.96 13.27 -1.71
N ASP A 204 -21.43 13.30 -0.50
CA ASP A 204 -21.11 14.50 0.27
C ASP A 204 -19.62 14.88 0.20
N GLY A 205 -18.91 14.33 -0.80
CA GLY A 205 -17.51 14.65 -1.07
C GLY A 205 -17.30 16.05 -1.65
N PRO A 206 -16.04 16.48 -1.75
CA PRO A 206 -15.71 17.85 -2.20
C PRO A 206 -16.07 18.16 -3.64
N GLY A 207 -16.39 17.15 -4.46
CA GLY A 207 -16.78 17.36 -5.88
C GLY A 207 -15.64 17.73 -6.82
N ASP A 208 -14.39 17.64 -6.37
CA ASP A 208 -13.17 18.04 -7.10
C ASP A 208 -12.47 16.88 -7.82
N GLY A 209 -13.23 15.82 -8.15
CA GLY A 209 -12.68 14.58 -8.71
C GLY A 209 -11.97 14.74 -10.05
N PHE A 210 -12.48 15.61 -10.93
CA PHE A 210 -11.84 15.90 -12.20
C PHE A 210 -10.51 16.62 -12.02
N GLU A 211 -10.46 17.62 -11.14
CA GLU A 211 -9.25 18.40 -10.82
C GLU A 211 -8.16 17.50 -10.21
N VAL A 212 -8.55 16.54 -9.36
CA VAL A 212 -7.63 15.54 -8.79
C VAL A 212 -7.04 14.68 -9.92
N ALA A 213 -7.87 14.15 -10.81
CA ALA A 213 -7.42 13.32 -11.92
C ALA A 213 -6.53 14.10 -12.88
N ALA A 214 -6.93 15.32 -13.29
CA ALA A 214 -6.17 16.18 -14.17
C ALA A 214 -4.79 16.49 -13.57
N ARG A 215 -4.73 16.83 -12.28
CA ARG A 215 -3.48 17.10 -11.61
C ARG A 215 -2.58 15.88 -11.48
N ALA A 216 -3.14 14.71 -11.20
CA ALA A 216 -2.38 13.44 -11.18
C ALA A 216 -1.77 13.15 -12.57
N ARG A 217 -2.56 13.36 -13.64
CA ARG A 217 -2.09 13.18 -15.03
C ARG A 217 -0.96 14.15 -15.39
N GLU A 218 -1.09 15.43 -15.04
CA GLU A 218 -0.03 16.45 -15.21
C GLU A 218 1.27 16.08 -14.49
N MET A 219 1.18 15.43 -13.32
CA MET A 219 2.34 14.96 -12.56
C MET A 219 2.98 13.71 -13.17
N GLY A 220 2.34 13.07 -14.17
CA GLY A 220 2.87 11.90 -14.86
C GLY A 220 2.26 10.57 -14.42
N ALA A 221 1.12 10.56 -13.70
CA ALA A 221 0.42 9.32 -13.39
C ALA A 221 -0.02 8.61 -14.69
N ARG A 222 0.29 7.32 -14.79
CA ARG A 222 -0.03 6.49 -15.95
C ARG A 222 -1.34 5.72 -15.77
N THR A 223 -1.59 5.23 -14.56
CA THR A 223 -2.78 4.46 -14.22
C THR A 223 -3.62 5.22 -13.21
N PHE A 224 -4.89 5.44 -13.52
CA PHE A 224 -5.84 6.11 -12.63
C PHE A 224 -7.11 5.28 -12.45
N ALA A 225 -7.58 5.15 -11.21
CA ALA A 225 -8.81 4.46 -10.87
C ALA A 225 -9.78 5.41 -10.15
N LEU A 226 -10.94 5.63 -10.75
CA LEU A 226 -12.08 6.26 -10.09
C LEU A 226 -12.90 5.18 -9.39
N GLN A 227 -13.13 5.33 -8.10
CA GLN A 227 -13.89 4.40 -7.27
C GLN A 227 -15.09 5.09 -6.64
N GLN A 228 -16.24 4.41 -6.64
CA GLN A 228 -17.39 4.82 -5.85
C GLN A 228 -17.28 4.21 -4.45
N ALA A 229 -17.52 5.01 -3.40
CA ALA A 229 -17.58 4.51 -2.04
C ALA A 229 -18.74 3.51 -1.89
N ARG A 230 -18.61 2.60 -0.91
CA ARG A 230 -19.64 1.60 -0.56
C ARG A 230 -19.99 1.76 0.91
N ASP A 231 -21.18 1.33 1.32
CA ASP A 231 -21.60 1.43 2.72
C ASP A 231 -20.92 0.41 3.64
N LEU A 232 -20.50 -0.73 3.08
CA LEU A 232 -19.93 -1.83 3.88
C LEU A 232 -18.62 -1.43 4.57
N GLY A 233 -18.56 -1.57 5.89
CA GLY A 233 -17.37 -1.30 6.70
C GLY A 233 -17.11 0.16 7.02
N THR A 234 -17.96 1.07 6.54
CA THR A 234 -17.87 2.51 6.83
C THR A 234 -18.40 2.87 8.22
N PRO A 235 -18.08 4.07 8.73
CA PRO A 235 -18.66 4.57 9.98
C PRO A 235 -20.18 4.66 9.93
N ASP A 236 -20.83 4.54 11.09
CA ASP A 236 -22.29 4.70 11.22
C ASP A 236 -22.76 6.04 10.67
N GLY A 237 -23.86 6.02 9.92
CA GLY A 237 -24.46 7.22 9.34
C GLY A 237 -23.84 7.67 7.99
N PHE A 238 -22.83 6.99 7.48
CA PHE A 238 -22.34 7.22 6.13
C PHE A 238 -23.33 6.66 5.10
N ALA A 239 -23.56 7.41 4.02
CA ALA A 239 -24.36 6.97 2.88
C ALA A 239 -23.53 7.05 1.59
N ALA A 240 -23.28 5.88 1.00
CA ALA A 240 -22.48 5.77 -0.23
C ALA A 240 -23.23 6.20 -1.49
N THR A 241 -24.55 6.33 -1.42
CA THR A 241 -25.39 6.68 -2.57
C THR A 241 -26.51 7.66 -2.20
N ARG A 242 -27.04 8.35 -3.21
CA ARG A 242 -28.25 9.19 -3.15
C ARG A 242 -28.90 9.20 -4.54
N PRO A 243 -30.16 9.64 -4.70
CA PRO A 243 -30.81 9.73 -6.01
C PRO A 243 -29.96 10.51 -7.02
N GLY A 244 -29.71 9.91 -8.19
CA GLY A 244 -28.92 10.49 -9.27
C GLY A 244 -27.39 10.45 -9.06
N TRP A 245 -26.91 9.86 -7.97
CA TRP A 245 -25.47 9.80 -7.66
C TRP A 245 -24.68 8.98 -8.70
N ASP A 246 -25.19 7.82 -9.08
CA ASP A 246 -24.54 6.94 -10.07
C ASP A 246 -24.39 7.61 -11.44
N ASP A 247 -25.36 8.43 -11.84
CA ASP A 247 -25.26 9.21 -13.09
C ASP A 247 -24.19 10.29 -12.99
N GLN A 248 -24.07 10.95 -11.83
CA GLN A 248 -23.02 11.92 -11.57
C GLN A 248 -21.64 11.27 -11.64
N VAL A 249 -21.46 10.12 -10.99
CA VAL A 249 -20.17 9.40 -10.99
C VAL A 249 -19.83 8.88 -12.39
N ARG A 250 -20.81 8.35 -13.13
CA ARG A 250 -20.61 7.96 -14.54
C ARG A 250 -20.28 9.15 -15.45
N SER A 251 -20.84 10.34 -15.19
CA SER A 251 -20.43 11.54 -15.90
C SER A 251 -18.98 11.91 -15.61
N LEU A 252 -18.61 11.95 -14.34
CA LEU A 252 -17.23 12.20 -13.92
C LEU A 252 -16.25 11.18 -14.53
N ALA A 253 -16.64 9.91 -14.60
CA ALA A 253 -15.80 8.88 -15.23
C ALA A 253 -15.54 9.18 -16.70
N ARG A 254 -16.57 9.59 -17.47
CA ARG A 254 -16.41 10.00 -18.88
C ARG A 254 -15.51 11.21 -19.03
N ASP A 255 -15.64 12.19 -18.13
CA ASP A 255 -14.80 13.39 -18.17
C ASP A 255 -13.33 13.03 -17.88
N ILE A 256 -13.06 12.17 -16.88
CA ILE A 256 -11.71 11.71 -16.55
C ILE A 256 -11.10 10.87 -17.69
N GLU A 257 -11.89 10.07 -18.40
CA GLU A 257 -11.41 9.27 -19.54
C GLU A 257 -10.80 10.15 -20.64
N THR A 258 -11.26 11.42 -20.78
CA THR A 258 -10.69 12.38 -21.73
C THR A 258 -9.29 12.86 -21.39
N LEU A 259 -8.78 12.57 -20.17
CA LEU A 259 -7.43 12.95 -19.74
C LEU A 259 -6.33 12.02 -20.29
N ASP A 260 -6.72 10.97 -21.01
CA ASP A 260 -5.82 10.08 -21.76
C ASP A 260 -4.72 9.43 -20.87
N PHE A 261 -5.14 8.84 -19.76
CA PHE A 261 -4.26 7.97 -18.98
C PHE A 261 -3.90 6.72 -19.78
N ASP A 262 -2.70 6.17 -19.61
CA ASP A 262 -2.31 4.90 -20.24
C ASP A 262 -3.32 3.79 -19.87
N ARG A 263 -3.87 3.86 -18.65
CA ARG A 263 -4.95 3.00 -18.17
C ARG A 263 -5.88 3.76 -17.24
N PHE A 264 -7.14 3.87 -17.64
CA PHE A 264 -8.22 4.35 -16.79
C PHE A 264 -9.11 3.19 -16.34
N ILE A 265 -9.49 3.17 -15.07
CA ILE A 265 -10.32 2.13 -14.46
C ILE A 265 -11.48 2.80 -13.74
N PHE A 266 -12.69 2.44 -14.09
CA PHE A 266 -13.88 2.84 -13.35
C PHE A 266 -14.40 1.68 -12.50
N ARG A 267 -14.49 1.88 -11.18
CA ARG A 267 -15.03 0.94 -10.20
C ARG A 267 -16.28 1.56 -9.58
N GLY A 268 -17.37 1.61 -10.33
CA GLY A 268 -18.69 2.02 -9.87
C GLY A 268 -19.52 0.80 -9.47
N ASP A 269 -20.64 1.05 -8.76
CA ASP A 269 -21.67 0.04 -8.59
C ASP A 269 -22.39 -0.15 -9.95
N SER A 270 -22.51 -1.43 -10.34
CA SER A 270 -23.20 -1.88 -11.56
C SER A 270 -24.65 -2.15 -11.26
#